data_2aa33b45ead8416755623ce6cb918a0a
#
_entry.id   2aa33b45ead8416755623ce6cb918a0a
#
_cell.length_a   1.000
_cell.length_b   1.000
_cell.length_c   1.000
_cell.angle_alpha   90.00
_cell.angle_beta   90.00
_cell.angle_gamma   90.00
#
_symmetry.space_group_name_H-M   'P 1'
#
loop_
_entity.id
_entity.type
_entity.pdbx_description
1 polymer ?
#
loop_
_entity_poly.entity_id
_entity_poly.type
_entity_poly.pdbx_seq_one_letter_code
_entity_poly.pdbx_strand_id
1 'polypeptide(L)'
;MEKFTAKLRDIQETKFPIVKAAFKGKDEQIYIGVMMIDTGSVNCILNKSVLPNLNDDAAIEGKTMKIHSVQGRGVECQGYSLSFRIGNGVFSDTFYVNKEMDFDQMFDGPFIGIIGHEFLRRNNMVLDYETETLHASEGSIKGNPEDYAFFFTMSYGLKQYNIPVVGLVYGDKEYLMVADSGANDTVITKHLMDDAGICVRHLDNEGTVTCFTTDTLETALYDVTLSIISVGGTPECPKLYTQNDKVQVISNCQYIMDGLKDAEGNDLMPISGMLSSNFMHKNKWVLDFGTGVMFQRKDE
;
A
#
# COMPACT_ATOMS: atom_id res chain seq x y z
N MET A 1 2.24 29.61 6.06
CA MET A 1 3.14 28.54 5.57
C MET A 1 2.41 27.83 4.45
N GLU A 2 3.07 27.62 3.35
CA GLU A 2 2.53 26.81 2.25
C GLU A 2 2.35 25.35 2.75
N LYS A 3 1.16 24.77 2.51
CA LYS A 3 0.90 23.39 2.92
C LYS A 3 1.80 22.44 2.12
N PHE A 4 2.22 21.31 2.74
CA PHE A 4 2.99 20.29 2.06
C PHE A 4 2.22 19.74 0.85
N THR A 5 2.90 19.63 -0.28
CA THR A 5 2.41 18.93 -1.46
C THR A 5 3.57 18.42 -2.33
N ALA A 6 3.38 17.26 -2.92
CA ALA A 6 4.27 16.69 -3.92
C ALA A 6 3.43 16.05 -5.04
N LYS A 7 3.83 16.27 -6.28
CA LYS A 7 3.18 15.65 -7.44
C LYS A 7 3.64 14.19 -7.56
N LEU A 8 2.71 13.28 -7.77
CA LEU A 8 3.03 11.91 -8.18
C LEU A 8 3.52 11.93 -9.63
N ARG A 9 4.42 11.02 -9.97
CA ARG A 9 4.78 10.76 -11.36
C ARG A 9 3.63 10.01 -12.03
N ASP A 10 3.64 10.01 -13.37
CA ASP A 10 2.61 9.35 -14.16
C ASP A 10 2.43 7.87 -13.74
N ILE A 11 1.32 7.62 -13.02
CA ILE A 11 1.00 6.30 -12.49
C ILE A 11 0.68 5.32 -13.62
N GLN A 12 0.15 5.80 -14.75
CA GLN A 12 -0.15 4.95 -15.91
C GLN A 12 1.11 4.33 -16.51
N GLU A 13 2.22 5.06 -16.51
CA GLU A 13 3.52 4.55 -16.96
C GLU A 13 4.20 3.70 -15.90
N THR A 14 4.27 4.21 -14.66
CA THR A 14 5.03 3.59 -13.57
C THR A 14 4.31 2.45 -12.88
N LYS A 15 2.97 2.41 -12.95
CA LYS A 15 2.07 1.52 -12.22
C LYS A 15 2.06 1.72 -10.70
N PHE A 16 2.84 2.66 -10.17
CA PHE A 16 2.99 2.93 -8.75
C PHE A 16 2.94 4.43 -8.45
N PRO A 17 2.45 4.86 -7.27
CA PRO A 17 2.53 6.24 -6.83
C PRO A 17 3.97 6.58 -6.43
N ILE A 18 4.69 7.24 -7.32
CA ILE A 18 6.10 7.59 -7.17
C ILE A 18 6.24 9.09 -6.99
N VAL A 19 7.05 9.50 -6.04
CA VAL A 19 7.42 10.89 -5.80
C VAL A 19 8.90 11.10 -6.05
N LYS A 20 9.27 12.28 -6.58
CA LYS A 20 10.67 12.71 -6.62
C LYS A 20 11.13 13.04 -5.22
N ALA A 21 12.29 12.50 -4.85
CA ALA A 21 12.90 12.71 -3.55
C ALA A 21 14.37 13.10 -3.68
N ALA A 22 14.90 13.75 -2.64
CA ALA A 22 16.31 14.06 -2.54
C ALA A 22 16.78 13.95 -1.09
N PHE A 23 18.01 13.50 -0.86
CA PHE A 23 18.64 13.52 0.46
C PHE A 23 20.07 14.04 0.36
N LYS A 24 20.56 14.54 1.49
CA LYS A 24 21.96 14.94 1.64
C LYS A 24 22.74 13.78 2.23
N GLY A 25 23.65 13.25 1.47
CA GLY A 25 24.44 12.11 1.85
C GLY A 25 25.89 12.48 2.18
N LYS A 26 26.77 11.50 2.03
CA LYS A 26 28.20 11.62 2.27
C LYS A 26 28.80 12.78 1.46
N ASP A 27 29.81 13.44 2.04
CA ASP A 27 30.50 14.59 1.43
C ASP A 27 29.57 15.77 1.06
N GLU A 28 28.46 15.93 1.78
CA GLU A 28 27.50 17.02 1.57
C GLU A 28 26.81 16.99 0.19
N GLN A 29 26.97 15.92 -0.58
CA GLN A 29 26.36 15.78 -1.89
C GLN A 29 24.85 15.56 -1.80
N ILE A 30 24.11 16.12 -2.76
CA ILE A 30 22.68 15.94 -2.87
C ILE A 30 22.41 14.81 -3.88
N TYR A 31 21.80 13.74 -3.37
CA TYR A 31 21.34 12.62 -4.17
C TYR A 31 19.86 12.82 -4.52
N ILE A 32 19.54 12.68 -5.78
CA ILE A 32 18.18 12.85 -6.30
C ILE A 32 17.74 11.53 -6.92
N GLY A 33 16.53 11.10 -6.58
CA GLY A 33 15.93 9.90 -7.11
C GLY A 33 14.42 9.90 -6.90
N VAL A 34 13.85 8.72 -6.85
CA VAL A 34 12.42 8.52 -6.62
C VAL A 34 12.18 7.63 -5.40
N MET A 35 11.05 7.84 -4.74
CA MET A 35 10.51 6.96 -3.69
C MET A 35 9.12 6.51 -4.09
N MET A 36 8.79 5.25 -3.84
CA MET A 36 7.46 4.69 -4.01
C MET A 36 6.66 4.85 -2.72
N ILE A 37 5.40 5.21 -2.84
CA ILE A 37 4.45 5.18 -1.73
C ILE A 37 3.82 3.79 -1.69
N ASP A 38 4.03 3.08 -0.60
CA ASP A 38 3.55 1.70 -0.42
C ASP A 38 2.74 1.58 0.86
N THR A 39 1.41 1.57 0.71
CA THR A 39 0.48 1.49 1.83
C THR A 39 0.34 0.08 2.40
N GLY A 40 0.77 -0.94 1.67
CA GLY A 40 0.90 -2.32 2.15
C GLY A 40 2.16 -2.54 3.00
N SER A 41 3.14 -1.65 2.92
CA SER A 41 4.33 -1.69 3.78
C SER A 41 4.12 -0.89 5.07
N VAL A 42 4.33 -1.51 6.23
CA VAL A 42 4.25 -0.81 7.53
C VAL A 42 5.34 0.25 7.64
N ASN A 43 6.57 -0.12 7.27
CA ASN A 43 7.77 0.69 7.51
C ASN A 43 8.36 1.22 6.21
N CYS A 44 9.19 2.25 6.34
CA CYS A 44 9.98 2.74 5.23
C CYS A 44 11.13 1.77 4.93
N ILE A 45 11.37 1.50 3.65
CA ILE A 45 12.41 0.61 3.16
C ILE A 45 13.39 1.41 2.31
N LEU A 46 14.68 1.25 2.55
CA LEU A 46 15.72 1.87 1.75
C LEU A 46 16.28 0.87 0.74
N ASN A 47 16.48 1.31 -0.49
CA ASN A 47 17.17 0.50 -1.48
C ASN A 47 18.65 0.35 -1.11
N LYS A 48 19.18 -0.87 -1.21
CA LYS A 48 20.57 -1.16 -0.84
C LYS A 48 21.60 -0.37 -1.67
N SER A 49 21.29 0.00 -2.89
CA SER A 49 22.15 0.81 -3.76
C SER A 49 22.41 2.22 -3.23
N VAL A 50 21.60 2.68 -2.29
CA VAL A 50 21.74 3.98 -1.63
C VAL A 50 22.79 3.95 -0.50
N LEU A 51 23.06 2.79 0.10
CA LEU A 51 23.94 2.65 1.26
C LEU A 51 25.33 3.30 1.11
N PRO A 52 26.04 3.18 -0.03
CA PRO A 52 27.35 3.82 -0.21
C PRO A 52 27.31 5.35 -0.12
N ASN A 53 26.14 5.93 -0.31
CA ASN A 53 25.92 7.37 -0.36
C ASN A 53 25.46 7.95 0.99
N LEU A 54 25.18 7.12 1.98
CA LEU A 54 24.79 7.56 3.31
C LEU A 54 25.99 8.01 4.12
N ASN A 55 25.75 8.91 5.07
CA ASN A 55 26.75 9.26 6.07
C ASN A 55 27.10 8.04 6.94
N ASP A 56 28.33 7.99 7.44
CA ASP A 56 28.83 6.84 8.20
C ASP A 56 28.03 6.59 9.50
N ASP A 57 27.41 7.63 10.06
CA ASP A 57 26.57 7.61 11.27
C ASP A 57 25.06 7.35 10.97
N ALA A 58 24.69 7.12 9.71
CA ALA A 58 23.30 6.86 9.35
C ALA A 58 22.77 5.52 9.88
N ALA A 59 23.63 4.51 10.03
CA ALA A 59 23.26 3.21 10.59
C ALA A 59 22.92 3.35 12.08
N ILE A 60 21.74 2.87 12.48
CA ILE A 60 21.31 2.93 13.90
C ILE A 60 21.74 1.63 14.56
N GLU A 61 22.71 1.70 15.47
CA GLU A 61 23.24 0.53 16.17
C GLU A 61 22.13 -0.24 16.91
N GLY A 62 22.11 -1.56 16.72
CA GLY A 62 21.13 -2.46 17.33
C GLY A 62 19.69 -2.31 16.84
N LYS A 63 19.43 -1.42 15.89
CA LYS A 63 18.08 -1.25 15.32
C LYS A 63 17.88 -2.20 14.15
N THR A 64 17.37 -3.39 14.45
CA THR A 64 16.97 -4.37 13.41
C THR A 64 15.48 -4.64 13.47
N MET A 65 14.92 -5.10 12.36
CA MET A 65 13.53 -5.52 12.25
C MET A 65 13.42 -6.69 11.28
N LYS A 66 12.61 -7.66 11.63
CA LYS A 66 12.25 -8.74 10.71
C LYS A 66 11.03 -8.32 9.91
N ILE A 67 11.20 -8.16 8.60
CA ILE A 67 10.13 -7.81 7.67
C ILE A 67 9.69 -9.07 6.95
N HIS A 68 8.38 -9.30 6.91
CA HIS A 68 7.78 -10.48 6.30
C HIS A 68 7.14 -10.11 4.97
N SER A 69 7.31 -10.98 3.97
CA SER A 69 6.52 -10.95 2.74
C SER A 69 5.13 -11.54 2.95
N VAL A 70 4.28 -11.38 1.95
CA VAL A 70 2.95 -11.99 1.90
C VAL A 70 2.98 -13.53 1.99
N GLN A 71 4.12 -14.17 1.72
CA GLN A 71 4.33 -15.62 1.89
C GLN A 71 4.86 -16.03 3.27
N GLY A 72 5.09 -15.06 4.17
CA GLY A 72 5.57 -15.31 5.52
C GLY A 72 7.08 -15.45 5.66
N ARG A 73 7.85 -15.46 4.57
CA ARG A 73 9.30 -15.40 4.64
C ARG A 73 9.73 -14.08 5.27
N GLY A 74 10.43 -14.19 6.41
CA GLY A 74 10.95 -13.02 7.13
C GLY A 74 12.43 -12.79 6.83
N VAL A 75 12.78 -11.54 6.52
CA VAL A 75 14.16 -11.09 6.29
C VAL A 75 14.53 -10.09 7.38
N GLU A 76 15.69 -10.27 8.00
CA GLU A 76 16.20 -9.33 8.99
C GLU A 76 16.80 -8.12 8.29
N CYS A 77 16.31 -6.92 8.63
CA CYS A 77 16.68 -5.66 8.02
C CYS A 77 17.32 -4.75 9.06
N GLN A 78 18.44 -4.11 8.72
CA GLN A 78 19.10 -3.09 9.54
C GLN A 78 18.43 -1.73 9.33
N GLY A 79 18.20 -0.98 10.42
CA GLY A 79 17.65 0.37 10.40
C GLY A 79 18.71 1.44 10.13
N TYR A 80 18.34 2.43 9.32
CA TYR A 80 19.14 3.61 8.97
C TYR A 80 18.29 4.87 9.16
N SER A 81 18.89 5.92 9.69
CA SER A 81 18.27 7.24 9.76
C SER A 81 18.49 7.99 8.46
N LEU A 82 17.43 8.49 7.86
CA LEU A 82 17.49 9.28 6.63
C LEU A 82 16.66 10.56 6.76
N SER A 83 17.33 11.70 6.53
CA SER A 83 16.64 12.98 6.31
C SER A 83 16.53 13.25 4.81
N PHE A 84 15.33 13.51 4.34
CA PHE A 84 15.04 13.60 2.90
C PHE A 84 13.99 14.66 2.60
N ARG A 85 13.97 15.12 1.36
CA ARG A 85 13.00 16.08 0.84
C ARG A 85 12.09 15.39 -0.17
N ILE A 86 10.79 15.68 -0.06
CA ILE A 86 9.77 15.37 -1.06
C ILE A 86 8.97 16.64 -1.31
N GLY A 87 8.79 17.04 -2.58
CA GLY A 87 8.09 18.28 -2.91
C GLY A 87 8.69 19.48 -2.16
N ASN A 88 7.84 20.22 -1.45
CA ASN A 88 8.24 21.35 -0.61
C ASN A 88 8.51 20.95 0.86
N GLY A 89 8.37 19.67 1.23
CA GLY A 89 8.57 19.17 2.60
C GLY A 89 9.95 18.57 2.84
N VAL A 90 10.43 18.67 4.10
CA VAL A 90 11.64 17.98 4.59
C VAL A 90 11.21 17.07 5.73
N PHE A 91 11.64 15.83 5.68
CA PHE A 91 11.24 14.77 6.61
C PHE A 91 12.44 13.99 7.08
N SER A 92 12.29 13.29 8.20
CA SER A 92 13.28 12.32 8.70
C SER A 92 12.55 11.09 9.19
N ASP A 93 13.09 9.91 8.87
CA ASP A 93 12.56 8.63 9.35
C ASP A 93 13.64 7.56 9.47
N THR A 94 13.27 6.44 10.08
CA THR A 94 14.04 5.20 10.06
C THR A 94 13.63 4.38 8.85
N PHE A 95 14.61 4.06 8.01
CA PHE A 95 14.47 3.17 6.88
C PHE A 95 15.15 1.85 7.17
N TYR A 96 14.54 0.75 6.74
CA TYR A 96 15.09 -0.59 6.89
C TYR A 96 15.60 -1.10 5.55
N VAL A 97 16.75 -1.76 5.55
CA VAL A 97 17.38 -2.28 4.32
C VAL A 97 17.26 -3.79 4.28
N ASN A 98 16.65 -4.28 3.21
CA ASN A 98 16.78 -5.67 2.79
C ASN A 98 18.01 -5.81 1.87
N LYS A 99 19.08 -6.42 2.36
CA LYS A 99 20.34 -6.59 1.60
C LYS A 99 20.23 -7.63 0.47
N GLU A 100 19.21 -8.48 0.50
CA GLU A 100 18.97 -9.51 -0.52
C GLU A 100 18.27 -8.97 -1.76
N MET A 101 17.58 -7.81 -1.65
CA MET A 101 16.75 -7.25 -2.71
C MET A 101 17.38 -6.00 -3.32
N ASP A 102 17.27 -5.88 -4.64
CA ASP A 102 17.68 -4.74 -5.41
C ASP A 102 16.52 -4.24 -6.25
N PHE A 103 16.13 -3.00 -6.01
CA PHE A 103 15.01 -2.36 -6.69
C PHE A 103 15.42 -1.51 -7.90
N ASP A 104 16.73 -1.41 -8.22
CA ASP A 104 17.21 -0.52 -9.27
C ASP A 104 16.65 -0.85 -10.66
N GLN A 105 16.21 -2.09 -10.87
CA GLN A 105 15.61 -2.52 -12.13
C GLN A 105 14.10 -2.26 -12.22
N MET A 106 13.45 -1.84 -11.14
CA MET A 106 12.00 -1.62 -11.13
C MET A 106 11.59 -0.26 -11.72
N PHE A 107 12.51 0.71 -11.74
CA PHE A 107 12.20 2.08 -12.13
C PHE A 107 13.30 2.66 -13.02
N ASP A 108 12.91 3.54 -13.95
CA ASP A 108 13.83 4.34 -14.71
C ASP A 108 14.47 5.42 -13.82
N GLY A 109 15.76 5.26 -13.52
CA GLY A 109 16.54 6.18 -12.71
C GLY A 109 16.78 5.70 -11.28
N PRO A 110 17.50 6.51 -10.46
CA PRO A 110 17.87 6.12 -9.10
C PRO A 110 16.65 5.92 -8.21
N PHE A 111 16.46 4.71 -7.70
CA PHE A 111 15.42 4.40 -6.73
C PHE A 111 15.99 4.49 -5.32
N ILE A 112 15.45 5.43 -4.51
CA ILE A 112 15.90 5.65 -3.13
C ILE A 112 15.27 4.63 -2.18
N GLY A 113 13.98 4.37 -2.32
CA GLY A 113 13.30 3.44 -1.43
C GLY A 113 11.78 3.57 -1.42
N ILE A 114 11.17 2.98 -0.40
CA ILE A 114 9.73 2.89 -0.19
C ILE A 114 9.36 3.71 1.04
N ILE A 115 8.27 4.46 0.94
CA ILE A 115 7.60 5.16 2.05
C ILE A 115 6.43 4.31 2.49
N GLY A 116 6.51 3.76 3.70
CA GLY A 116 5.45 2.94 4.28
C GLY A 116 4.32 3.77 4.92
N HIS A 117 3.19 3.09 5.21
CA HIS A 117 1.99 3.78 5.68
C HIS A 117 2.16 4.41 7.07
N GLU A 118 3.02 3.87 7.97
CA GLU A 118 3.28 4.49 9.27
C GLU A 118 3.89 5.90 9.14
N PHE A 119 4.74 6.11 8.12
CA PHE A 119 5.23 7.44 7.80
C PHE A 119 4.08 8.36 7.36
N LEU A 120 3.21 7.89 6.47
CA LEU A 120 2.05 8.65 5.98
C LEU A 120 1.12 9.04 7.14
N ARG A 121 0.84 8.11 8.04
CA ARG A 121 0.00 8.32 9.22
C ARG A 121 0.61 9.32 10.20
N ARG A 122 1.89 9.16 10.57
CA ARG A 122 2.57 10.06 11.52
C ARG A 122 2.69 11.49 11.01
N ASN A 123 2.76 11.66 9.69
CA ASN A 123 2.85 12.96 9.06
C ASN A 123 1.50 13.49 8.56
N ASN A 124 0.37 12.82 8.89
CA ASN A 124 -0.97 13.19 8.47
C ASN A 124 -1.05 13.46 6.97
N MET A 125 -0.60 12.52 6.15
CA MET A 125 -0.55 12.67 4.70
C MET A 125 -1.80 12.11 4.03
N VAL A 126 -2.05 12.59 2.83
CA VAL A 126 -3.09 12.13 1.90
C VAL A 126 -2.42 11.65 0.63
N LEU A 127 -2.69 10.42 0.24
CA LEU A 127 -2.41 9.90 -1.09
C LEU A 127 -3.67 10.08 -1.94
N ASP A 128 -3.66 11.03 -2.84
CA ASP A 128 -4.81 11.42 -3.67
C ASP A 128 -4.55 11.02 -5.12
N TYR A 129 -5.22 9.96 -5.57
CA TYR A 129 -5.11 9.48 -6.94
C TYR A 129 -5.94 10.30 -7.93
N GLU A 130 -6.92 11.08 -7.47
CA GLU A 130 -7.70 11.94 -8.34
C GLU A 130 -6.90 13.15 -8.80
N THR A 131 -6.17 13.78 -7.88
CA THR A 131 -5.29 14.92 -8.18
C THR A 131 -3.86 14.52 -8.48
N GLU A 132 -3.53 13.24 -8.36
CA GLU A 132 -2.18 12.67 -8.51
C GLU A 132 -1.16 13.39 -7.61
N THR A 133 -1.50 13.54 -6.32
CA THR A 133 -0.64 14.21 -5.34
C THR A 133 -0.50 13.43 -4.04
N LEU A 134 0.66 13.62 -3.40
CA LEU A 134 0.85 13.36 -1.97
C LEU A 134 0.85 14.72 -1.27
N HIS A 135 -0.06 14.95 -0.33
CA HIS A 135 -0.18 16.24 0.35
C HIS A 135 -0.54 16.09 1.83
N ALA A 136 -0.48 17.20 2.58
CA ALA A 136 -0.90 17.21 3.98
C ALA A 136 -2.41 17.11 4.11
N SER A 137 -2.91 16.30 5.05
CA SER A 137 -4.34 16.23 5.40
C SER A 137 -4.84 17.59 5.90
N GLU A 138 -6.10 17.89 5.59
CA GLU A 138 -6.80 19.04 6.17
C GLU A 138 -7.30 18.76 7.61
N GLY A 139 -7.20 17.51 8.09
CA GLY A 139 -7.63 17.10 9.41
C GLY A 139 -9.14 16.95 9.56
N SER A 140 -9.90 17.15 8.47
CA SER A 140 -11.35 16.98 8.45
C SER A 140 -11.82 16.61 7.05
N ILE A 141 -12.84 15.76 6.99
CA ILE A 141 -13.53 15.42 5.74
C ILE A 141 -14.67 16.41 5.52
N LYS A 142 -14.80 16.91 4.30
CA LYS A 142 -15.88 17.83 3.90
C LYS A 142 -17.12 17.00 3.53
N GLY A 143 -18.28 17.35 4.11
CA GLY A 143 -19.53 16.67 3.81
C GLY A 143 -19.77 15.39 4.63
N ASN A 144 -20.81 14.65 4.25
CA ASN A 144 -21.21 13.39 4.86
C ASN A 144 -20.72 12.20 4.03
N PRO A 145 -20.57 11.00 4.60
CA PRO A 145 -20.20 9.80 3.82
C PRO A 145 -21.10 9.53 2.60
N GLU A 146 -22.36 9.96 2.66
CA GLU A 146 -23.33 9.82 1.57
C GLU A 146 -23.04 10.72 0.35
N ASP A 147 -22.25 11.77 0.55
CA ASP A 147 -21.84 12.70 -0.51
C ASP A 147 -20.75 12.10 -1.42
N TYR A 148 -20.19 10.95 -1.03
CA TYR A 148 -19.14 10.24 -1.76
C TYR A 148 -19.67 9.03 -2.52
N ALA A 149 -19.03 8.68 -3.63
CA ALA A 149 -19.31 7.45 -4.36
C ALA A 149 -18.91 6.22 -3.53
N PHE A 150 -17.76 6.31 -2.89
CA PHE A 150 -17.21 5.35 -1.93
C PHE A 150 -16.70 6.07 -0.70
N PHE A 151 -16.93 5.52 0.49
CA PHE A 151 -16.40 6.03 1.74
C PHE A 151 -16.17 4.88 2.73
N PHE A 152 -14.98 4.79 3.28
CA PHE A 152 -14.60 3.75 4.23
C PHE A 152 -13.67 4.28 5.32
N THR A 153 -13.79 3.75 6.54
CA THR A 153 -12.87 4.09 7.63
C THR A 153 -11.74 3.06 7.69
N MET A 154 -10.50 3.54 7.62
CA MET A 154 -9.30 2.69 7.75
C MET A 154 -9.03 2.24 9.19
N SER A 155 -9.77 2.80 10.17
CA SER A 155 -9.45 2.67 11.60
C SER A 155 -9.35 1.22 12.08
N TYR A 156 -10.19 0.33 11.56
CA TYR A 156 -10.14 -1.09 11.89
C TYR A 156 -8.81 -1.71 11.46
N GLY A 157 -8.46 -1.59 10.18
CA GLY A 157 -7.24 -2.16 9.63
C GLY A 157 -5.97 -1.55 10.23
N LEU A 158 -5.92 -0.22 10.37
CA LEU A 158 -4.78 0.46 10.98
C LEU A 158 -4.58 0.07 12.45
N LYS A 159 -5.66 -0.25 13.17
CA LYS A 159 -5.60 -0.68 14.58
C LYS A 159 -5.21 -2.15 14.73
N GLN A 160 -5.75 -3.02 13.89
CA GLN A 160 -5.61 -4.48 14.01
C GLN A 160 -4.39 -5.01 13.23
N TYR A 161 -4.20 -4.53 12.00
CA TYR A 161 -3.18 -5.05 11.06
C TYR A 161 -2.00 -4.11 10.87
N ASN A 162 -2.07 -2.88 11.37
CA ASN A 162 -1.15 -1.78 11.04
C ASN A 162 -1.01 -1.53 9.53
N ILE A 163 -2.06 -1.79 8.76
CA ILE A 163 -2.16 -1.52 7.33
C ILE A 163 -3.59 -1.13 6.97
N PRO A 164 -3.83 -0.33 5.91
CA PRO A 164 -5.18 0.00 5.48
C PRO A 164 -5.86 -1.22 4.87
N VAL A 165 -7.04 -1.59 5.37
CA VAL A 165 -7.86 -2.67 4.82
C VAL A 165 -9.25 -2.17 4.46
N VAL A 166 -9.88 -2.86 3.51
CA VAL A 166 -11.28 -2.70 3.12
C VAL A 166 -12.01 -4.02 3.26
N GLY A 167 -13.32 -3.96 3.53
CA GLY A 167 -14.18 -5.13 3.54
C GLY A 167 -14.75 -5.41 2.15
N LEU A 168 -14.83 -6.68 1.78
CA LEU A 168 -15.58 -7.18 0.64
C LEU A 168 -16.78 -7.99 1.13
N VAL A 169 -17.86 -8.01 0.36
CA VAL A 169 -19.04 -8.84 0.65
C VAL A 169 -19.39 -9.67 -0.57
N TYR A 170 -19.56 -10.97 -0.36
CA TYR A 170 -20.11 -11.91 -1.33
C TYR A 170 -21.12 -12.82 -0.62
N GLY A 171 -22.40 -12.71 -1.03
CA GLY A 171 -23.50 -13.39 -0.33
C GLY A 171 -23.65 -12.86 1.10
N ASP A 172 -23.54 -13.74 2.07
CA ASP A 172 -23.59 -13.47 3.52
C ASP A 172 -22.22 -13.43 4.20
N LYS A 173 -21.14 -13.49 3.42
CA LYS A 173 -19.76 -13.54 3.93
C LYS A 173 -19.02 -12.23 3.68
N GLU A 174 -18.22 -11.87 4.67
CA GLU A 174 -17.28 -10.74 4.63
C GLU A 174 -15.84 -11.23 4.51
N TYR A 175 -15.03 -10.49 3.76
CA TYR A 175 -13.61 -10.74 3.55
C TYR A 175 -12.84 -9.43 3.65
N LEU A 176 -11.55 -9.50 3.95
CA LEU A 176 -10.70 -8.32 4.02
C LEU A 176 -9.66 -8.31 2.91
N MET A 177 -9.44 -7.13 2.33
CA MET A 177 -8.31 -6.87 1.42
C MET A 177 -7.50 -5.68 1.89
N VAL A 178 -6.19 -5.72 1.67
CA VAL A 178 -5.31 -4.57 1.87
C VAL A 178 -5.50 -3.58 0.74
N ALA A 179 -5.61 -2.29 1.04
CA ALA A 179 -5.46 -1.23 0.05
C ALA A 179 -3.96 -0.97 -0.13
N ASP A 180 -3.35 -1.65 -1.11
CA ASP A 180 -1.90 -1.74 -1.30
C ASP A 180 -1.44 -0.94 -2.51
N SER A 181 -0.91 0.26 -2.27
CA SER A 181 -0.36 1.09 -3.34
C SER A 181 1.00 0.60 -3.87
N GLY A 182 1.64 -0.34 -3.18
CA GLY A 182 2.83 -1.05 -3.63
C GLY A 182 2.54 -2.26 -4.53
N ALA A 183 1.27 -2.65 -4.69
CA ALA A 183 0.85 -3.69 -5.62
C ALA A 183 0.49 -3.09 -6.99
N ASN A 184 1.04 -3.66 -8.07
CA ASN A 184 0.73 -3.25 -9.44
C ASN A 184 -0.67 -3.72 -9.87
N ASP A 185 -0.96 -4.99 -9.64
CA ASP A 185 -2.22 -5.63 -9.99
C ASP A 185 -2.98 -6.05 -8.74
N THR A 186 -4.31 -6.00 -8.81
CA THR A 186 -5.17 -6.53 -7.75
C THR A 186 -4.98 -8.03 -7.66
N VAL A 187 -4.77 -8.51 -6.44
CA VAL A 187 -4.53 -9.94 -6.15
C VAL A 187 -5.59 -10.43 -5.19
N ILE A 188 -6.19 -11.59 -5.50
CA ILE A 188 -7.06 -12.32 -4.56
C ILE A 188 -6.53 -13.73 -4.32
N THR A 189 -6.84 -14.28 -3.16
CA THR A 189 -6.50 -15.66 -2.87
C THR A 189 -7.47 -16.62 -3.56
N LYS A 190 -6.97 -17.81 -3.95
CA LYS A 190 -7.83 -18.86 -4.47
C LYS A 190 -8.91 -19.25 -3.44
N HIS A 191 -8.59 -19.19 -2.15
CA HIS A 191 -9.56 -19.45 -1.08
C HIS A 191 -10.74 -18.47 -1.14
N LEU A 192 -10.50 -17.16 -1.28
CA LEU A 192 -11.58 -16.20 -1.45
C LEU A 192 -12.44 -16.56 -2.66
N MET A 193 -11.81 -16.86 -3.79
CA MET A 193 -12.52 -17.19 -5.04
C MET A 193 -13.43 -18.41 -4.85
N ASP A 194 -12.91 -19.48 -4.25
CA ASP A 194 -13.64 -20.74 -4.07
C ASP A 194 -14.73 -20.59 -3.00
N ASP A 195 -14.43 -19.98 -1.86
CA ASP A 195 -15.34 -19.84 -0.72
C ASP A 195 -16.50 -18.86 -0.99
N ALA A 196 -16.21 -17.78 -1.70
CA ALA A 196 -17.22 -16.79 -2.08
C ALA A 196 -18.06 -17.23 -3.28
N GLY A 197 -17.69 -18.30 -3.98
CA GLY A 197 -18.35 -18.74 -5.21
C GLY A 197 -18.33 -17.68 -6.30
N ILE A 198 -17.26 -16.88 -6.37
CA ILE A 198 -17.16 -15.78 -7.32
C ILE A 198 -17.20 -16.33 -8.74
N CYS A 199 -18.21 -15.91 -9.50
CA CYS A 199 -18.25 -16.23 -10.91
C CYS A 199 -17.19 -15.44 -11.65
N VAL A 200 -16.16 -16.10 -12.13
CA VAL A 200 -15.01 -15.49 -12.79
C VAL A 200 -14.91 -15.94 -14.23
N ARG A 201 -14.48 -15.03 -15.10
CA ARG A 201 -14.05 -15.36 -16.44
C ARG A 201 -12.54 -15.50 -16.44
N HIS A 202 -12.05 -16.72 -16.64
CA HIS A 202 -10.63 -16.98 -16.83
C HIS A 202 -10.12 -16.25 -18.10
N LEU A 203 -9.07 -15.52 -17.96
CA LEU A 203 -8.34 -14.89 -19.07
C LEU A 203 -7.06 -15.71 -19.26
N ASP A 204 -6.79 -16.16 -20.48
CA ASP A 204 -5.71 -17.13 -20.84
C ASP A 204 -4.27 -16.64 -20.60
N ASN A 205 -4.04 -15.91 -19.52
CA ASN A 205 -2.71 -15.42 -19.14
C ASN A 205 -2.31 -15.98 -17.79
N GLU A 206 -1.45 -16.98 -17.80
CA GLU A 206 -0.67 -17.34 -16.62
C GLU A 206 0.42 -16.29 -16.40
N GLY A 207 0.63 -15.90 -15.17
CA GLY A 207 1.59 -14.88 -14.79
C GLY A 207 2.31 -15.20 -13.50
N THR A 208 3.18 -14.31 -13.09
CA THR A 208 3.87 -14.39 -11.81
C THR A 208 3.78 -13.07 -11.07
N VAL A 209 3.58 -13.11 -9.77
CA VAL A 209 3.70 -11.96 -8.88
C VAL A 209 4.99 -12.11 -8.08
N THR A 210 5.84 -11.09 -8.12
CA THR A 210 7.07 -11.05 -7.32
C THR A 210 6.82 -10.25 -6.05
N CYS A 211 7.17 -10.82 -4.91
CA CYS A 211 7.02 -10.21 -3.60
C CYS A 211 8.31 -9.50 -3.17
N PHE A 212 8.21 -8.66 -2.13
CA PHE A 212 9.34 -7.94 -1.51
C PHE A 212 10.56 -8.83 -1.16
N THR A 213 10.35 -10.11 -0.88
CA THR A 213 11.42 -11.07 -0.54
C THR A 213 11.95 -11.85 -1.75
N THR A 214 11.72 -11.38 -2.97
CA THR A 214 12.08 -12.06 -4.24
C THR A 214 11.35 -13.40 -4.50
N ASP A 215 10.44 -13.77 -3.61
CA ASP A 215 9.59 -14.94 -3.84
C ASP A 215 8.63 -14.67 -5.00
N THR A 216 8.47 -15.65 -5.87
CA THR A 216 7.58 -15.57 -7.03
C THR A 216 6.39 -16.50 -6.82
N LEU A 217 5.18 -15.98 -7.03
CA LEU A 217 3.93 -16.73 -6.95
C LEU A 217 3.38 -16.95 -8.35
N GLU A 218 2.99 -18.17 -8.64
CA GLU A 218 2.22 -18.48 -9.86
C GLU A 218 0.81 -17.92 -9.72
N THR A 219 0.33 -17.29 -10.77
CA THR A 219 -0.97 -16.63 -10.81
C THR A 219 -1.71 -16.95 -12.09
N ALA A 220 -3.04 -16.84 -12.03
CA ALA A 220 -3.89 -16.82 -13.20
C ALA A 220 -4.75 -15.56 -13.18
N LEU A 221 -5.00 -14.97 -14.34
CA LEU A 221 -5.72 -13.70 -14.50
C LEU A 221 -7.21 -13.95 -14.73
N TYR A 222 -8.04 -13.20 -14.03
CA TYR A 222 -9.51 -13.30 -14.13
C TYR A 222 -10.15 -11.91 -14.17
N ASP A 223 -11.30 -11.80 -14.89
CA ASP A 223 -12.23 -10.69 -14.71
C ASP A 223 -13.12 -10.97 -13.50
N VAL A 224 -13.14 -10.07 -12.53
CA VAL A 224 -13.90 -10.21 -11.27
C VAL A 224 -14.67 -8.94 -10.98
N THR A 225 -15.90 -9.10 -10.47
CA THR A 225 -16.66 -7.99 -9.88
C THR A 225 -16.36 -7.93 -8.39
N LEU A 226 -15.70 -6.86 -7.94
CA LEU A 226 -15.40 -6.61 -6.54
C LEU A 226 -16.55 -5.85 -5.89
N SER A 227 -17.10 -6.37 -4.79
CA SER A 227 -18.17 -5.73 -4.00
C SER A 227 -17.59 -5.26 -2.66
N ILE A 228 -17.19 -3.99 -2.61
CA ILE A 228 -16.49 -3.38 -1.48
C ILE A 228 -17.51 -2.70 -0.57
N ILE A 229 -17.39 -2.90 0.76
CA ILE A 229 -18.23 -2.24 1.75
C ILE A 229 -17.94 -0.74 1.74
N SER A 230 -18.98 0.07 1.69
CA SER A 230 -18.92 1.52 1.85
C SER A 230 -19.76 1.94 3.07
N VAL A 231 -19.35 2.98 3.78
CA VAL A 231 -20.14 3.54 4.89
C VAL A 231 -21.49 4.02 4.35
N GLY A 232 -22.57 3.63 5.04
CA GLY A 232 -23.96 3.89 4.66
C GLY A 232 -24.75 2.59 4.51
N GLY A 233 -26.06 2.69 4.46
CA GLY A 233 -26.95 1.53 4.54
C GLY A 233 -27.21 1.07 5.97
N THR A 234 -27.73 -0.14 6.13
CA THR A 234 -27.96 -0.79 7.44
C THR A 234 -27.04 -2.01 7.59
N PRO A 235 -26.87 -2.56 8.80
CA PRO A 235 -26.13 -3.81 8.98
C PRO A 235 -26.66 -4.97 8.11
N GLU A 236 -27.98 -5.02 7.89
CA GLU A 236 -28.65 -6.05 7.09
C GLU A 236 -28.55 -5.75 5.57
N CYS A 237 -28.28 -4.49 5.20
CA CYS A 237 -28.14 -4.06 3.81
C CYS A 237 -27.05 -2.99 3.71
N PRO A 238 -25.76 -3.37 3.76
CA PRO A 238 -24.65 -2.44 3.67
C PRO A 238 -24.62 -1.77 2.29
N LYS A 239 -24.20 -0.51 2.26
CA LYS A 239 -23.90 0.15 0.99
C LYS A 239 -22.69 -0.52 0.35
N LEU A 240 -22.84 -0.99 -0.88
CA LEU A 240 -21.77 -1.63 -1.63
C LEU A 240 -21.26 -0.70 -2.74
N TYR A 241 -19.96 -0.66 -2.86
CA TYR A 241 -19.23 -0.06 -3.98
C TYR A 241 -18.76 -1.19 -4.87
N THR A 242 -19.36 -1.32 -6.06
CA THR A 242 -19.13 -2.47 -6.95
C THR A 242 -18.33 -2.02 -8.17
N GLN A 243 -17.20 -2.70 -8.42
CA GLN A 243 -16.31 -2.41 -9.54
C GLN A 243 -15.82 -3.70 -10.20
N ASN A 244 -15.70 -3.67 -11.53
CA ASN A 244 -15.08 -4.74 -12.30
C ASN A 244 -13.57 -4.48 -12.41
N ASP A 245 -12.78 -5.50 -12.11
CA ASP A 245 -11.32 -5.43 -12.23
C ASP A 245 -10.75 -6.75 -12.78
N LYS A 246 -9.54 -6.64 -13.34
CA LYS A 246 -8.72 -7.80 -13.70
C LYS A 246 -7.85 -8.15 -12.51
N VAL A 247 -8.05 -9.32 -11.95
CA VAL A 247 -7.38 -9.75 -10.75
C VAL A 247 -6.46 -10.94 -11.00
N GLN A 248 -5.31 -10.95 -10.34
CA GLN A 248 -4.43 -12.11 -10.25
C GLN A 248 -4.92 -13.01 -9.11
N VAL A 249 -5.12 -14.29 -9.38
CA VAL A 249 -5.49 -15.28 -8.35
C VAL A 249 -4.26 -16.06 -7.95
N ILE A 250 -3.94 -16.06 -6.66
CA ILE A 250 -2.80 -16.78 -6.08
C ILE A 250 -3.24 -17.97 -5.24
N SER A 251 -2.52 -19.09 -5.38
CA SER A 251 -2.89 -20.35 -4.72
C SER A 251 -2.29 -20.52 -3.31
N ASN A 252 -1.14 -19.91 -3.04
CA ASN A 252 -0.34 -20.17 -1.84
C ASN A 252 -0.02 -18.87 -1.09
N CYS A 253 -1.02 -18.31 -0.43
CA CYS A 253 -0.84 -17.09 0.37
C CYS A 253 -1.20 -17.34 1.85
N GLN A 254 -0.78 -18.48 2.39
CA GLN A 254 -1.24 -19.01 3.67
C GLN A 254 -0.85 -18.16 4.87
N TYR A 255 0.28 -17.47 4.79
CA TYR A 255 0.77 -16.65 5.90
C TYR A 255 -0.15 -15.47 6.24
N ILE A 256 -0.71 -14.80 5.23
CA ILE A 256 -1.68 -13.72 5.46
C ILE A 256 -3.00 -14.32 5.98
N MET A 257 -3.32 -15.56 5.60
CA MET A 257 -4.56 -16.24 5.93
C MET A 257 -4.56 -16.89 7.31
N ASP A 258 -3.44 -17.47 7.74
CA ASP A 258 -3.43 -18.36 8.92
C ASP A 258 -2.69 -17.81 10.14
N GLY A 259 -2.02 -16.67 10.04
CA GLY A 259 -1.02 -16.29 11.03
C GLY A 259 -1.11 -14.92 11.66
N LEU A 260 -2.04 -14.08 11.27
CA LEU A 260 -2.17 -12.75 11.86
C LEU A 260 -2.88 -12.84 13.20
N LYS A 261 -2.23 -12.29 14.23
CA LYS A 261 -2.78 -12.18 15.58
C LYS A 261 -2.78 -10.73 16.01
N ASP A 262 -3.77 -10.35 16.81
CA ASP A 262 -3.76 -9.05 17.47
C ASP A 262 -2.68 -8.97 18.58
N ALA A 263 -2.58 -7.82 19.23
CA ALA A 263 -1.63 -7.60 20.32
C ALA A 263 -1.88 -8.52 21.54
N GLU A 264 -3.09 -9.02 21.68
CA GLU A 264 -3.55 -9.92 22.75
C GLU A 264 -3.36 -11.42 22.37
N GLY A 265 -2.94 -11.70 21.12
CA GLY A 265 -2.70 -13.05 20.60
C GLY A 265 -3.94 -13.76 20.05
N ASN A 266 -5.06 -13.07 19.86
CA ASN A 266 -6.26 -13.60 19.22
C ASN A 266 -6.07 -13.66 17.70
N ASP A 267 -6.70 -14.66 17.05
CA ASP A 267 -6.68 -14.75 15.61
C ASP A 267 -7.48 -13.61 14.97
N LEU A 268 -6.86 -12.96 13.99
CA LEU A 268 -7.51 -11.93 13.19
C LEU A 268 -8.21 -12.55 11.97
N MET A 269 -9.20 -11.83 11.42
CA MET A 269 -9.82 -12.23 10.16
C MET A 269 -8.75 -12.31 9.06
N PRO A 270 -8.70 -13.37 8.28
CA PRO A 270 -7.70 -13.54 7.22
C PRO A 270 -7.76 -12.40 6.19
N ILE A 271 -6.62 -11.98 5.70
CA ILE A 271 -6.53 -11.10 4.53
C ILE A 271 -6.70 -11.95 3.28
N SER A 272 -7.66 -11.63 2.46
CA SER A 272 -8.05 -12.41 1.28
C SER A 272 -7.49 -11.87 -0.03
N GLY A 273 -6.76 -10.76 0.02
CA GLY A 273 -6.15 -10.17 -1.18
C GLY A 273 -5.63 -8.74 -0.96
N MET A 274 -5.24 -8.12 -2.06
CA MET A 274 -4.71 -6.75 -2.11
C MET A 274 -5.36 -6.00 -3.26
N LEU A 275 -5.94 -4.83 -2.99
CA LEU A 275 -6.37 -3.87 -4.01
C LEU A 275 -5.15 -3.06 -4.46
N SER A 276 -4.90 -3.06 -5.74
CA SER A 276 -3.69 -2.48 -6.32
C SER A 276 -3.74 -0.96 -6.45
N SER A 277 -2.55 -0.38 -6.70
CA SER A 277 -2.39 1.01 -7.13
C SER A 277 -3.20 1.31 -8.39
N ASN A 278 -3.16 0.41 -9.39
CA ASN A 278 -3.95 0.57 -10.62
C ASN A 278 -5.46 0.62 -10.36
N PHE A 279 -5.97 -0.23 -9.46
CA PHE A 279 -7.38 -0.20 -9.06
C PHE A 279 -7.75 1.14 -8.43
N MET A 280 -6.96 1.58 -7.45
CA MET A 280 -7.20 2.84 -6.73
C MET A 280 -7.08 4.06 -7.65
N HIS A 281 -6.11 4.07 -8.56
CA HIS A 281 -5.92 5.16 -9.55
C HIS A 281 -7.09 5.22 -10.55
N LYS A 282 -7.48 4.08 -11.16
CA LYS A 282 -8.62 3.98 -12.07
C LYS A 282 -9.91 4.51 -11.43
N ASN A 283 -10.09 4.26 -10.15
CA ASN A 283 -11.26 4.67 -9.38
C ASN A 283 -11.06 5.98 -8.61
N LYS A 284 -9.98 6.72 -8.87
CA LYS A 284 -9.70 8.04 -8.27
C LYS A 284 -9.82 8.04 -6.73
N TRP A 285 -9.33 7.00 -6.08
CA TRP A 285 -9.40 6.90 -4.63
C TRP A 285 -8.50 7.92 -3.94
N VAL A 286 -8.93 8.34 -2.76
CA VAL A 286 -8.18 9.19 -1.85
C VAL A 286 -8.01 8.46 -0.53
N LEU A 287 -6.77 8.31 -0.07
CA LEU A 287 -6.43 7.71 1.21
C LEU A 287 -5.91 8.82 2.13
N ASP A 288 -6.74 9.27 3.06
CA ASP A 288 -6.39 10.30 4.04
C ASP A 288 -5.97 9.67 5.37
N PHE A 289 -4.66 9.56 5.58
CA PHE A 289 -4.09 8.99 6.80
C PHE A 289 -4.20 9.93 8.02
N GLY A 290 -4.44 11.22 7.80
CA GLY A 290 -4.66 12.17 8.89
C GLY A 290 -6.04 12.05 9.52
N THR A 291 -7.07 11.72 8.73
CA THR A 291 -8.44 11.48 9.19
C THR A 291 -8.77 10.00 9.33
N GLY A 292 -7.93 9.11 8.79
CA GLY A 292 -8.14 7.66 8.84
C GLY A 292 -9.26 7.16 7.94
N VAL A 293 -9.47 7.80 6.78
CA VAL A 293 -10.52 7.41 5.82
C VAL A 293 -9.99 7.20 4.41
N MET A 294 -10.70 6.36 3.66
CA MET A 294 -10.56 6.20 2.21
C MET A 294 -11.89 6.61 1.55
N PHE A 295 -11.81 7.30 0.43
CA PHE A 295 -13.02 7.71 -0.27
C PHE A 295 -12.78 7.92 -1.77
N GLN A 296 -13.89 7.94 -2.52
CA GLN A 296 -13.97 8.43 -3.89
C GLN A 296 -15.03 9.54 -3.94
N ARG A 297 -14.69 10.68 -4.52
CA ARG A 297 -15.67 11.75 -4.77
C ARG A 297 -16.67 11.28 -5.83
N LYS A 298 -17.90 11.79 -5.79
CA LYS A 298 -18.85 11.63 -6.90
C LYS A 298 -18.36 12.49 -8.06
N ASP A 299 -18.48 11.97 -9.27
CA ASP A 299 -18.31 12.79 -10.47
C ASP A 299 -19.40 13.89 -10.43
N GLU A 300 -19.00 15.15 -10.70
CA GLU A 300 -19.90 16.31 -10.77
C GLU A 300 -20.83 16.22 -11.99
#